data_d26803fc7a713c3a27562256bee1bfc4
#
_entry.id   d26803fc7a713c3a27562256bee1bfc4
#
_cell.length_a   1.000
_cell.length_b   1.000
_cell.length_c   1.000
_cell.angle_alpha   90.00
_cell.angle_beta   90.00
_cell.angle_gamma   90.00
#
_symmetry.space_group_name_H-M   'P 1'
#
loop_
_entity.id
_entity.type
_entity.pdbx_description
1 polymer ?
#
loop_
_entity_poly.entity_id
_entity_poly.type
_entity_poly.pdbx_seq_one_letter_code
_entity_poly.pdbx_strand_id
1 'polypeptide(L)'
;RTVSALGGLTLFDQLPGRKPATARPRKVTPEEMDFTLFPPTKMRGLNHRIDVEDISSMQMKLSNGVFATYAQCHYTPDYWRNYTVIGTEGRMENFGNGEPGTVVRLWNRRSNYNGQGDANHRIPVAKGAHGGADPLIMEEFLRYARDGGRTDTSPVAARESVAAGCAATTSLRSGGTVQRVTPVRPALARWFDQGGA
;
A
#
# COMPACT_ATOMS: atom_id res chain seq x y z
N ARG A 1 3.26 -18.75 4.29
CA ARG A 1 2.96 -17.31 4.36
C ARG A 1 2.50 -16.98 5.76
N THR A 2 3.19 -16.08 6.40
CA THR A 2 2.87 -15.62 7.77
C THR A 2 3.05 -14.12 7.83
N VAL A 3 2.32 -13.48 8.75
CA VAL A 3 2.42 -12.06 9.04
C VAL A 3 2.37 -11.85 10.54
N SER A 4 3.16 -10.89 11.02
CA SER A 4 3.09 -10.32 12.37
C SER A 4 3.05 -8.81 12.24
N ALA A 5 2.21 -8.14 13.03
CA ALA A 5 2.03 -6.71 12.95
C ALA A 5 1.84 -6.07 14.33
N LEU A 6 2.33 -4.86 14.46
CA LEU A 6 2.08 -3.96 15.58
C LEU A 6 1.54 -2.64 15.04
N GLY A 7 0.69 -1.98 15.81
CA GLY A 7 0.11 -0.71 15.45
C GLY A 7 -0.77 -0.16 16.55
N GLY A 8 -1.26 1.03 16.36
CA GLY A 8 -2.13 1.66 17.35
C GLY A 8 -2.84 2.89 16.79
N LEU A 9 -3.82 3.31 17.53
CA LEU A 9 -4.44 4.62 17.40
C LEU A 9 -3.76 5.53 18.40
N THR A 10 -2.79 6.31 17.92
CA THR A 10 -1.80 6.99 18.76
C THR A 10 -1.95 8.51 18.76
N LEU A 11 -2.65 9.06 17.79
CA LEU A 11 -2.81 10.49 17.62
C LEU A 11 -4.26 10.89 17.39
N PHE A 12 -4.93 10.33 16.38
CA PHE A 12 -6.22 10.86 15.93
C PHE A 12 -7.35 10.69 16.95
N ASP A 13 -7.27 9.76 17.88
CA ASP A 13 -8.24 9.65 18.99
C ASP A 13 -8.07 10.75 20.04
N GLN A 14 -6.90 11.35 20.14
CA GLN A 14 -6.56 12.38 21.13
C GLN A 14 -6.82 13.80 20.62
N LEU A 15 -7.06 13.96 19.30
CA LEU A 15 -7.23 15.29 18.70
C LEU A 15 -8.61 15.88 19.05
N PRO A 16 -8.64 17.18 19.39
CA PRO A 16 -9.90 17.91 19.60
C PRO A 16 -10.59 18.21 18.26
N GLY A 17 -11.73 18.85 18.31
CA GLY A 17 -12.42 19.34 17.11
C GLY A 17 -13.19 18.27 16.35
N ARG A 18 -13.75 17.30 17.06
CA ARG A 18 -14.59 16.24 16.52
C ARG A 18 -15.97 16.77 16.14
N LYS A 19 -16.57 16.17 15.13
CA LYS A 19 -17.97 16.37 14.76
C LYS A 19 -18.87 15.82 15.88
N PRO A 20 -20.08 16.40 16.08
CA PRO A 20 -21.07 15.82 16.97
C PRO A 20 -21.43 14.38 16.55
N ALA A 21 -21.80 13.54 17.52
CA ALA A 21 -22.25 12.17 17.25
C ALA A 21 -23.47 12.12 16.31
N THR A 22 -24.28 13.18 16.31
CA THR A 22 -25.47 13.34 15.46
C THR A 22 -25.15 13.86 14.05
N ALA A 23 -23.90 14.21 13.76
CA ALA A 23 -23.51 14.70 12.45
C ALA A 23 -23.73 13.61 11.39
N ARG A 24 -24.55 13.93 10.39
CA ARG A 24 -24.74 13.03 9.25
C ARG A 24 -23.49 13.00 8.40
N PRO A 25 -23.10 11.83 7.88
CA PRO A 25 -22.08 11.74 6.87
C PRO A 25 -22.45 12.63 5.68
N ARG A 26 -21.53 13.47 5.23
CA ARG A 26 -21.70 14.21 3.99
C ARG A 26 -20.51 13.93 3.09
N LYS A 27 -20.75 13.96 1.79
CA LYS A 27 -19.67 13.89 0.81
C LYS A 27 -18.83 15.18 0.94
N VAL A 28 -17.55 15.02 1.13
CA VAL A 28 -16.59 16.13 1.11
C VAL A 28 -16.08 16.24 -0.33
N THR A 29 -16.11 17.44 -0.90
CA THR A 29 -15.55 17.65 -2.24
C THR A 29 -14.02 17.76 -2.17
N PRO A 30 -13.31 17.51 -3.29
CA PRO A 30 -11.85 17.67 -3.31
C PRO A 30 -11.38 19.07 -2.89
N GLU A 31 -12.17 20.12 -3.20
CA GLU A 31 -11.87 21.51 -2.84
C GLU A 31 -12.01 21.78 -1.34
N GLU A 32 -12.82 21.00 -0.66
CA GLU A 32 -12.99 21.07 0.80
C GLU A 32 -11.94 20.27 1.56
N MET A 33 -11.14 19.45 0.85
CA MET A 33 -10.02 18.68 1.42
C MET A 33 -8.82 19.59 1.57
N ASP A 34 -8.56 20.04 2.78
CA ASP A 34 -7.35 20.80 3.08
C ASP A 34 -6.21 19.85 3.42
N PHE A 35 -5.40 19.54 2.42
CA PHE A 35 -4.20 18.70 2.57
C PHE A 35 -3.03 19.45 3.20
N THR A 36 -3.18 20.76 3.48
CA THR A 36 -2.12 21.59 4.07
C THR A 36 -2.18 21.66 5.59
N LEU A 37 -3.16 21.03 6.22
CA LEU A 37 -3.34 21.00 7.67
C LEU A 37 -2.26 20.14 8.36
N PHE A 38 -1.07 20.72 8.44
CA PHE A 38 0.05 20.13 9.14
C PHE A 38 0.62 21.12 10.18
N PRO A 39 1.02 20.72 11.36
CA PRO A 39 0.96 19.34 11.90
C PRO A 39 -0.48 18.84 12.11
N PRO A 40 -0.71 17.52 12.18
CA PRO A 40 -2.04 16.92 12.31
C PRO A 40 -2.87 17.46 13.49
N THR A 41 -2.22 17.99 14.51
CA THR A 41 -2.86 18.63 15.66
C THR A 41 -3.71 19.86 15.30
N LYS A 42 -3.55 20.41 14.09
CA LYS A 42 -4.38 21.48 13.55
C LYS A 42 -5.68 20.98 12.91
N MET A 43 -5.83 19.69 12.67
CA MET A 43 -7.00 19.11 12.02
C MET A 43 -8.27 19.37 12.84
N ARG A 44 -9.37 19.60 12.12
CA ARG A 44 -10.70 19.85 12.67
C ARG A 44 -11.72 19.03 11.88
N GLY A 45 -12.92 18.91 12.42
CA GLY A 45 -14.00 18.19 11.74
C GLY A 45 -13.77 16.68 11.63
N LEU A 46 -12.95 16.11 12.49
CA LEU A 46 -12.74 14.68 12.59
C LEU A 46 -14.05 13.97 12.95
N ASN A 47 -14.17 12.72 12.55
CA ASN A 47 -15.32 11.90 12.90
C ASN A 47 -15.48 11.82 14.44
N HIS A 48 -16.72 11.70 14.90
CA HIS A 48 -17.03 11.58 16.32
C HIS A 48 -16.25 10.43 16.96
N ARG A 49 -16.22 9.29 16.30
CA ARG A 49 -15.47 8.11 16.70
C ARG A 49 -14.42 7.75 15.65
N ILE A 50 -13.20 7.51 16.10
CA ILE A 50 -12.12 6.95 15.34
C ILE A 50 -11.65 5.71 16.10
N ASP A 51 -11.65 4.56 15.46
CA ASP A 51 -11.37 3.26 16.06
C ASP A 51 -10.49 2.37 15.16
N VAL A 52 -9.84 2.99 14.18
CA VAL A 52 -8.85 2.34 13.34
C VAL A 52 -7.46 2.90 13.62
N GLU A 53 -6.49 2.08 13.49
CA GLU A 53 -5.08 2.39 13.75
C GLU A 53 -4.58 3.48 12.81
N ASP A 54 -3.87 4.48 13.33
CA ASP A 54 -3.27 5.58 12.56
C ASP A 54 -1.78 5.37 12.27
N ILE A 55 -1.16 4.40 12.93
CA ILE A 55 0.18 3.91 12.63
C ILE A 55 0.22 2.39 12.75
N SER A 56 0.89 1.75 11.82
CA SER A 56 1.12 0.31 11.87
C SER A 56 2.38 -0.11 11.12
N SER A 57 2.96 -1.22 11.54
CA SER A 57 4.02 -1.91 10.81
C SER A 57 3.79 -3.40 10.84
N MET A 58 4.14 -4.09 9.76
CA MET A 58 4.06 -5.53 9.68
C MET A 58 5.30 -6.14 9.04
N GLN A 59 5.57 -7.38 9.42
CA GLN A 59 6.59 -8.23 8.81
C GLN A 59 5.92 -9.47 8.25
N MET A 60 6.35 -9.87 7.07
CA MET A 60 5.80 -11.02 6.35
C MET A 60 6.89 -11.96 5.90
N LYS A 61 6.61 -13.27 5.97
CA LYS A 61 7.37 -14.30 5.26
C LYS A 61 6.52 -14.86 4.14
N LEU A 62 6.93 -14.64 2.91
CA LEU A 62 6.23 -15.08 1.72
C LEU A 62 6.50 -16.56 1.42
N SER A 63 5.69 -17.17 0.54
CA SER A 63 5.83 -18.60 0.20
C SER A 63 7.11 -18.94 -0.56
N ASN A 64 7.69 -17.97 -1.26
CA ASN A 64 8.96 -18.10 -1.97
C ASN A 64 10.20 -17.80 -1.10
N GLY A 65 10.01 -17.63 0.22
CA GLY A 65 11.09 -17.36 1.17
C GLY A 65 11.45 -15.89 1.36
N VAL A 66 10.89 -14.98 0.57
CA VAL A 66 11.13 -13.54 0.71
C VAL A 66 10.57 -13.03 2.03
N PHE A 67 11.31 -12.17 2.71
CA PHE A 67 10.86 -11.39 3.85
C PHE A 67 10.48 -9.99 3.37
N ALA A 68 9.32 -9.51 3.80
CA ALA A 68 8.86 -8.17 3.49
C ALA A 68 8.44 -7.44 4.76
N THR A 69 8.70 -6.15 4.79
CA THR A 69 8.26 -5.24 5.85
C THR A 69 7.39 -4.15 5.21
N TYR A 70 6.30 -3.82 5.85
CA TYR A 70 5.45 -2.70 5.48
C TYR A 70 5.24 -1.81 6.69
N ALA A 71 5.38 -0.51 6.51
CA ALA A 71 5.06 0.49 7.53
C ALA A 71 4.08 1.51 6.95
N GLN A 72 3.11 1.91 7.74
CA GLN A 72 2.10 2.90 7.38
C GLN A 72 1.91 3.89 8.52
N CYS A 73 1.81 5.18 8.18
CA CYS A 73 1.48 6.25 9.09
C CYS A 73 0.56 7.25 8.40
N HIS A 74 -0.55 7.63 9.03
CA HIS A 74 -1.55 8.54 8.46
C HIS A 74 -1.32 10.02 8.82
N TYR A 75 -0.27 10.32 9.57
CA TYR A 75 0.03 11.69 10.02
C TYR A 75 1.43 12.16 9.62
N THR A 76 1.96 11.65 8.50
CA THR A 76 3.16 12.17 7.85
C THR A 76 2.86 13.48 7.09
N PRO A 77 3.87 14.32 6.82
CA PRO A 77 3.67 15.60 6.12
C PRO A 77 3.33 15.46 4.64
N ASP A 78 3.56 14.29 4.06
CA ASP A 78 3.45 14.04 2.62
C ASP A 78 2.88 12.66 2.30
N TYR A 79 2.55 12.44 1.04
CA TYR A 79 2.09 11.16 0.49
C TYR A 79 3.28 10.35 -0.05
N TRP A 80 4.23 10.05 0.80
CA TRP A 80 5.40 9.28 0.42
C TRP A 80 5.12 7.78 0.37
N ARG A 81 5.50 7.15 -0.76
CA ARG A 81 5.55 5.70 -0.90
C ARG A 81 6.97 5.31 -1.24
N ASN A 82 7.69 4.79 -0.27
CA ASN A 82 9.04 4.31 -0.44
C ASN A 82 9.05 2.78 -0.57
N TYR A 83 9.76 2.31 -1.59
CA TYR A 83 9.95 0.88 -1.84
C TYR A 83 11.44 0.60 -1.88
N THR A 84 11.89 -0.30 -1.02
CA THR A 84 13.26 -0.83 -1.04
C THR A 84 13.22 -2.32 -1.31
N VAL A 85 13.95 -2.78 -2.32
CA VAL A 85 14.13 -4.19 -2.62
C VAL A 85 15.59 -4.53 -2.48
N ILE A 86 15.88 -5.56 -1.67
CA ILE A 86 17.24 -6.05 -1.42
C ILE A 86 17.30 -7.50 -1.90
N GLY A 87 18.21 -7.77 -2.80
CA GLY A 87 18.48 -9.09 -3.35
C GLY A 87 19.95 -9.48 -3.22
N THR A 88 20.28 -10.66 -3.71
CA THR A 88 21.66 -11.19 -3.68
C THR A 88 22.62 -10.43 -4.60
N GLU A 89 22.08 -9.75 -5.62
CA GLU A 89 22.87 -9.05 -6.63
C GLU A 89 22.82 -7.53 -6.49
N GLY A 90 22.05 -7.00 -5.53
CA GLY A 90 21.96 -5.57 -5.29
C GLY A 90 20.76 -5.11 -4.50
N ARG A 91 20.61 -3.81 -4.45
CA ARG A 91 19.51 -3.10 -3.82
C ARG A 91 18.95 -2.07 -4.79
N MET A 92 17.64 -1.92 -4.81
CA MET A 92 16.99 -0.81 -5.51
C MET A 92 15.99 -0.09 -4.60
N GLU A 93 15.79 1.20 -4.87
CA GLU A 93 14.93 2.06 -4.07
C GLU A 93 14.37 3.19 -4.95
N ASN A 94 13.08 3.54 -4.76
CA ASN A 94 12.51 4.68 -5.45
C ASN A 94 12.82 6.00 -4.72
N PHE A 95 13.03 7.04 -5.51
CA PHE A 95 13.13 8.43 -5.07
C PHE A 95 12.09 9.24 -5.83
N GLY A 96 11.04 9.62 -5.14
CA GLY A 96 9.82 10.17 -5.71
C GLY A 96 8.74 9.11 -5.95
N ASN A 97 7.54 9.56 -6.31
CA ASN A 97 6.33 8.72 -6.41
C ASN A 97 5.55 8.96 -7.72
N GLY A 98 6.24 9.28 -8.81
CA GLY A 98 5.65 9.48 -10.14
C GLY A 98 5.61 10.93 -10.62
N GLU A 99 6.06 11.89 -9.82
CA GLU A 99 6.28 13.29 -10.22
C GLU A 99 7.53 13.42 -11.12
N PRO A 100 7.69 14.56 -11.83
CA PRO A 100 8.88 14.81 -12.63
C PRO A 100 10.17 14.69 -11.82
N GLY A 101 11.12 13.92 -12.34
CA GLY A 101 12.40 13.67 -11.67
C GLY A 101 12.45 12.40 -10.83
N THR A 102 11.34 11.70 -10.68
CA THR A 102 11.29 10.40 -9.98
C THR A 102 12.19 9.36 -10.64
N VAL A 103 12.97 8.66 -9.82
CA VAL A 103 13.90 7.61 -10.28
C VAL A 103 13.82 6.39 -9.38
N VAL A 104 14.10 5.22 -9.96
CA VAL A 104 14.54 4.04 -9.22
C VAL A 104 16.06 4.02 -9.26
N ARG A 105 16.68 4.01 -8.10
CA ARG A 105 18.11 3.98 -7.94
C ARG A 105 18.56 2.56 -7.64
N LEU A 106 19.62 2.11 -8.33
CA LEU A 106 20.17 0.77 -8.20
C LEU A 106 21.59 0.84 -7.63
N TRP A 107 21.91 -0.04 -6.70
CA TRP A 107 23.24 -0.34 -6.19
C TRP A 107 23.52 -1.82 -6.43
N ASN A 108 24.46 -2.13 -7.31
CA ASN A 108 24.84 -3.49 -7.68
C ASN A 108 26.34 -3.75 -7.56
N ARG A 109 27.05 -2.86 -6.88
CA ARG A 109 28.46 -3.02 -6.54
C ARG A 109 28.66 -2.96 -5.04
N ARG A 110 29.51 -3.83 -4.54
CA ARG A 110 29.92 -3.75 -3.14
C ARG A 110 31.01 -2.69 -2.97
N SER A 111 30.65 -1.56 -2.40
CA SER A 111 31.52 -0.41 -2.15
C SER A 111 31.10 0.29 -0.86
N ASN A 112 31.80 1.36 -0.49
CA ASN A 112 31.30 2.31 0.49
C ASN A 112 29.97 2.91 0.01
N TYR A 113 29.15 3.37 0.93
CA TYR A 113 27.84 3.96 0.59
C TYR A 113 27.99 5.10 -0.41
N ASN A 114 27.33 4.96 -1.52
CA ASN A 114 27.19 5.98 -2.56
C ASN A 114 25.70 6.39 -2.65
N GLY A 115 25.37 7.59 -2.21
CA GLY A 115 23.99 8.09 -2.24
C GLY A 115 23.40 8.24 -3.64
N GLN A 116 24.24 8.27 -4.71
CA GLN A 116 23.76 8.38 -6.10
C GLN A 116 23.47 7.01 -6.75
N GLY A 117 23.84 5.91 -6.10
CA GLY A 117 23.76 4.57 -6.68
C GLY A 117 24.75 4.33 -7.82
N ASP A 118 24.67 3.14 -8.38
CA ASP A 118 25.46 2.74 -9.57
C ASP A 118 24.70 3.04 -10.86
N ALA A 119 23.37 3.08 -10.81
CA ALA A 119 22.50 3.46 -11.92
C ALA A 119 21.21 4.12 -11.43
N ASN A 120 20.65 4.99 -12.27
CA ASN A 120 19.38 5.66 -12.03
C ASN A 120 18.45 5.41 -13.23
N HIS A 121 17.29 4.84 -12.97
CA HIS A 121 16.24 4.58 -13.95
C HIS A 121 15.10 5.56 -13.74
N ARG A 122 14.85 6.43 -14.71
CA ARG A 122 13.75 7.39 -14.64
C ARG A 122 12.40 6.65 -14.69
N ILE A 123 11.51 7.02 -13.81
CA ILE A 123 10.12 6.58 -13.88
C ILE A 123 9.37 7.58 -14.78
N PRO A 124 8.68 7.11 -15.84
CA PRO A 124 7.84 7.98 -16.67
C PRO A 124 6.76 8.64 -15.82
N VAL A 125 6.54 9.93 -16.07
CA VAL A 125 5.43 10.64 -15.42
C VAL A 125 4.11 10.10 -15.97
N ALA A 126 3.31 9.51 -15.12
CA ALA A 126 1.99 9.04 -15.48
C ALA A 126 0.99 10.20 -15.54
N LYS A 127 0.09 10.18 -16.53
CA LYS A 127 -0.94 11.20 -16.72
C LYS A 127 -2.30 10.66 -16.23
N GLY A 128 -3.09 11.54 -15.64
CA GLY A 128 -4.44 11.21 -15.18
C GLY A 128 -4.50 10.84 -13.69
N ALA A 129 -5.72 10.63 -13.22
CA ALA A 129 -5.98 10.24 -11.84
C ALA A 129 -5.33 8.90 -11.50
N HIS A 130 -4.92 8.73 -10.25
CA HIS A 130 -4.23 7.53 -9.74
C HIS A 130 -3.01 7.11 -10.60
N GLY A 131 -2.27 8.11 -11.15
CA GLY A 131 -1.12 7.83 -11.99
C GLY A 131 -1.45 7.13 -13.31
N GLY A 132 -2.65 7.34 -13.85
CA GLY A 132 -3.11 6.74 -15.10
C GLY A 132 -3.59 5.30 -14.97
N ALA A 133 -3.71 4.76 -13.76
CA ALA A 133 -4.14 3.38 -13.53
C ALA A 133 -5.63 3.14 -13.85
N ASP A 134 -6.50 4.14 -13.61
CA ASP A 134 -7.94 3.97 -13.75
C ASP A 134 -8.38 3.53 -15.16
N PRO A 135 -7.96 4.21 -16.25
CA PRO A 135 -8.32 3.76 -17.59
C PRO A 135 -7.74 2.38 -17.93
N LEU A 136 -6.52 2.07 -17.52
CA LEU A 136 -5.89 0.78 -17.77
C LEU A 136 -6.63 -0.37 -17.10
N ILE A 137 -7.07 -0.18 -15.84
CA ILE A 137 -7.87 -1.18 -15.12
C ILE A 137 -9.22 -1.39 -15.81
N MET A 138 -9.87 -0.32 -16.29
CA MET A 138 -11.14 -0.42 -16.99
C MET A 138 -10.99 -1.13 -18.35
N GLU A 139 -9.95 -0.79 -19.11
CA GLU A 139 -9.66 -1.45 -20.39
C GLU A 139 -9.39 -2.94 -20.19
N GLU A 140 -8.57 -3.30 -19.19
CA GLU A 140 -8.28 -4.69 -18.87
C GLU A 140 -9.53 -5.45 -18.44
N PHE A 141 -10.37 -4.86 -17.60
CA PHE A 141 -11.62 -5.46 -17.17
C PHE A 141 -12.56 -5.72 -18.35
N LEU A 142 -12.76 -4.73 -19.22
CA LEU A 142 -13.63 -4.85 -20.41
C LEU A 142 -13.08 -5.89 -21.38
N ARG A 143 -11.78 -5.91 -21.62
CA ARG A 143 -11.12 -6.93 -22.43
C ARG A 143 -11.37 -8.33 -21.86
N TYR A 144 -11.12 -8.51 -20.56
CA TYR A 144 -11.32 -9.81 -19.90
C TYR A 144 -12.79 -10.25 -19.95
N ALA A 145 -13.73 -9.34 -19.72
CA ALA A 145 -15.15 -9.64 -19.75
C ALA A 145 -15.65 -10.06 -21.16
N ARG A 146 -15.05 -9.48 -22.22
CA ARG A 146 -15.40 -9.76 -23.61
C ARG A 146 -14.70 -10.99 -24.17
N ASP A 147 -13.40 -11.10 -23.96
CA ASP A 147 -12.50 -12.01 -24.68
C ASP A 147 -11.96 -13.14 -23.77
N GLY A 148 -12.13 -13.01 -22.46
CA GLY A 148 -11.48 -13.91 -21.48
C GLY A 148 -9.95 -13.76 -21.46
N GLY A 149 -9.26 -14.85 -21.13
CA GLY A 149 -7.81 -14.91 -21.12
C GLY A 149 -7.18 -14.47 -19.80
N ARG A 150 -5.89 -14.22 -19.81
CA ARG A 150 -5.16 -13.78 -18.61
C ARG A 150 -5.32 -12.28 -18.39
N THR A 151 -5.32 -11.89 -17.11
CA THR A 151 -5.22 -10.50 -16.70
C THR A 151 -3.78 -10.16 -16.31
N ASP A 152 -3.33 -8.93 -16.56
CA ASP A 152 -2.00 -8.45 -16.14
C ASP A 152 -1.91 -8.38 -14.62
N THR A 153 -3.02 -7.98 -13.98
CA THR A 153 -3.16 -8.01 -12.53
C THR A 153 -3.89 -9.28 -12.10
N SER A 154 -3.18 -10.21 -11.48
CA SER A 154 -3.75 -11.49 -11.05
C SER A 154 -4.80 -11.29 -9.93
N PRO A 155 -6.05 -11.75 -10.11
CA PRO A 155 -7.06 -11.76 -9.04
C PRO A 155 -6.60 -12.57 -7.82
N VAL A 156 -5.77 -13.59 -8.02
CA VAL A 156 -5.15 -14.38 -6.94
C VAL A 156 -4.20 -13.50 -6.13
N ALA A 157 -3.31 -12.75 -6.80
CA ALA A 157 -2.38 -11.84 -6.12
C ALA A 157 -3.12 -10.73 -5.36
N ALA A 158 -4.16 -10.14 -5.95
CA ALA A 158 -4.99 -9.14 -5.30
C ALA A 158 -5.66 -9.68 -4.02
N ARG A 159 -6.26 -10.87 -4.11
CA ARG A 159 -6.85 -11.55 -2.94
C ARG A 159 -5.81 -11.85 -1.86
N GLU A 160 -4.62 -12.29 -2.24
CA GLU A 160 -3.54 -12.60 -1.30
C GLU A 160 -3.07 -11.34 -0.56
N SER A 161 -2.98 -10.20 -1.25
CA SER A 161 -2.64 -8.91 -0.65
C SER A 161 -3.67 -8.48 0.39
N VAL A 162 -4.96 -8.57 0.05
CA VAL A 162 -6.06 -8.26 0.99
C VAL A 162 -6.02 -9.21 2.20
N ALA A 163 -5.82 -10.50 1.97
CA ALA A 163 -5.75 -11.49 3.04
C ALA A 163 -4.55 -11.24 3.98
N ALA A 164 -3.42 -10.79 3.46
CA ALA A 164 -2.27 -10.41 4.28
C ALA A 164 -2.60 -9.19 5.16
N GLY A 165 -3.27 -8.17 4.62
CA GLY A 165 -3.73 -7.02 5.38
C GLY A 165 -4.73 -7.39 6.48
N CYS A 166 -5.72 -8.24 6.18
CA CYS A 166 -6.66 -8.73 7.19
C CYS A 166 -5.96 -9.52 8.30
N ALA A 167 -5.01 -10.39 7.94
CA ALA A 167 -4.22 -11.14 8.90
C ALA A 167 -3.31 -10.21 9.74
N ALA A 168 -2.75 -9.16 9.14
CA ALA A 168 -1.99 -8.14 9.85
C ALA A 168 -2.87 -7.40 10.87
N THR A 169 -4.10 -7.01 10.49
CA THR A 169 -5.07 -6.40 11.41
C THR A 169 -5.39 -7.33 12.59
N THR A 170 -5.61 -8.62 12.33
CA THR A 170 -5.81 -9.61 13.39
C THR A 170 -4.58 -9.70 14.29
N SER A 171 -3.38 -9.72 13.71
CA SER A 171 -2.13 -9.79 14.45
C SER A 171 -1.96 -8.59 15.39
N LEU A 172 -2.06 -7.36 14.87
CA LEU A 172 -1.86 -6.16 15.68
C LEU A 172 -2.89 -6.02 16.82
N ARG A 173 -4.15 -6.41 16.57
CA ARG A 173 -5.22 -6.40 17.59
C ARG A 173 -5.15 -7.55 18.59
N SER A 174 -4.22 -8.49 18.39
CA SER A 174 -3.91 -9.59 19.32
C SER A 174 -2.46 -9.55 19.83
N GLY A 175 -1.89 -8.35 19.96
CA GLY A 175 -0.57 -8.16 20.57
C GLY A 175 0.59 -8.62 19.69
N GLY A 176 0.44 -8.60 18.38
CA GLY A 176 1.52 -8.95 17.44
C GLY A 176 1.67 -10.45 17.17
N THR A 177 0.68 -11.26 17.57
CA THR A 177 0.73 -12.71 17.36
C THR A 177 0.83 -13.04 15.87
N VAL A 178 1.68 -14.02 15.55
CA VAL A 178 1.88 -14.46 14.15
C VAL A 178 0.60 -15.07 13.59
N GLN A 179 0.15 -14.56 12.46
CA GLN A 179 -1.01 -15.05 11.73
C GLN A 179 -0.59 -15.77 10.45
N ARG A 180 -1.35 -16.79 10.07
CA ARG A 180 -1.18 -17.45 8.76
C ARG A 180 -2.09 -16.79 7.73
N VAL A 181 -1.54 -16.51 6.55
CA VAL A 181 -2.32 -16.08 5.39
C VAL A 181 -2.78 -17.32 4.64
N THR A 182 -4.08 -17.58 4.68
CA THR A 182 -4.67 -18.74 3.99
C THR A 182 -4.58 -18.53 2.47
N PRO A 183 -3.94 -19.44 1.72
CA PRO A 183 -3.82 -19.32 0.27
C PRO A 183 -5.18 -19.50 -0.43
N VAL A 184 -5.26 -19.03 -1.66
CA VAL A 184 -6.37 -19.36 -2.56
C VAL A 184 -6.39 -20.88 -2.78
N ARG A 185 -7.59 -21.46 -2.88
CA ARG A 185 -7.74 -22.89 -3.20
C ARG A 185 -7.01 -23.22 -4.52
N PRO A 186 -6.20 -24.30 -4.59
CA PRO A 186 -5.38 -24.59 -5.77
C PRO A 186 -6.17 -24.69 -7.08
N ALA A 187 -7.39 -25.22 -7.03
CA ALA A 187 -8.25 -25.31 -8.22
C ALA A 187 -8.62 -23.93 -8.76
N LEU A 188 -8.96 -22.98 -7.86
CA LEU A 188 -9.31 -21.61 -8.26
C LEU A 188 -8.08 -20.84 -8.76
N ALA A 189 -6.93 -21.05 -8.14
CA ALA A 189 -5.68 -20.43 -8.60
C ALA A 189 -5.36 -20.89 -10.03
N ARG A 190 -5.42 -22.22 -10.29
CA ARG A 190 -5.20 -22.77 -11.63
C ARG A 190 -6.20 -22.25 -12.66
N TRP A 191 -7.47 -22.11 -12.29
CA TRP A 191 -8.48 -21.56 -13.19
C TRP A 191 -8.11 -20.14 -13.67
N PHE A 192 -7.70 -19.25 -12.77
CA PHE A 192 -7.23 -17.92 -13.14
C PHE A 192 -5.93 -17.94 -13.94
N ASP A 193 -4.99 -18.83 -13.59
CA ASP A 193 -3.72 -18.98 -14.31
C ASP A 193 -3.92 -19.48 -15.75
N GLN A 194 -5.00 -20.21 -16.01
CA GLN A 194 -5.40 -20.71 -17.33
C GLN A 194 -6.26 -19.70 -18.12
N GLY A 195 -6.54 -18.53 -17.57
CA GLY A 195 -7.32 -17.48 -18.21
C GLY A 195 -8.82 -17.57 -18.01
N GLY A 196 -9.28 -18.37 -17.02
CA GLY A 196 -10.70 -18.46 -16.70
C GLY A 196 -11.53 -19.27 -17.71
N ALA A 197 -10.91 -20.10 -18.51
CA ALA A 197 -11.56 -20.98 -19.48
C ALA A 197 -11.81 -22.38 -18.91
#